data_ea509658e37202e96b296e640c957a19
#
_entry.id   ea509658e37202e96b296e640c957a19
#
_cell.length_a   1.000
_cell.length_b   1.000
_cell.length_c   1.000
_cell.angle_alpha   90.00
_cell.angle_beta   90.00
_cell.angle_gamma   90.00
#
_symmetry.space_group_name_H-M   'P 1'
#
loop_
_entity.id
_entity.type
_entity.pdbx_description
1 polymer ?
#
loop_
_entity_poly.entity_id
_entity_poly.type
_entity_poly.pdbx_seq_one_letter_code
_entity_poly.pdbx_strand_id
1 'polypeptide(L)'
;KFHNEEAVTAQDVKYSIERCAGLLDEKDPSVVVDTALSNIKKVNVKDEKTIEILLKESNTELLGYLTVPIIPKDYKEGDTKPVGTGPFQFVSYTPLESMVIEKNPNYYEEGKPYLDKVTFKIIANADAALMELQAGSIDIFPYLTDSQAQQLEGTMNILEGHMNLVQGLFLNNKVSPFDNIKVRKALNYAVDKQAILDMVA
;
A
#
# COMPACT_ATOMS: atom_id res chain seq x y z
N LYS A 1 7.76 -13.57 15.64
CA LYS A 1 8.37 -12.53 16.45
C LYS A 1 8.41 -11.23 15.66
N PHE A 2 8.46 -10.10 16.35
CA PHE A 2 8.80 -8.81 15.76
C PHE A 2 10.31 -8.71 15.43
N HIS A 3 10.69 -7.68 14.67
CA HIS A 3 12.10 -7.41 14.30
C HIS A 3 13.00 -7.10 15.51
N ASN A 4 12.43 -6.66 16.62
CA ASN A 4 13.12 -6.46 17.91
C ASN A 4 13.15 -7.73 18.78
N GLU A 5 12.83 -8.89 18.21
CA GLU A 5 12.80 -10.21 18.84
C GLU A 5 11.68 -10.44 19.87
N GLU A 6 10.86 -9.47 20.19
CA GLU A 6 9.68 -9.64 21.04
C GLU A 6 8.67 -10.58 20.40
N ALA A 7 7.95 -11.34 21.24
CA ALA A 7 6.90 -12.21 20.77
C ALA A 7 5.68 -11.40 20.29
N VAL A 8 5.11 -11.75 19.16
CA VAL A 8 3.82 -11.21 18.74
C VAL A 8 2.72 -11.83 19.60
N THR A 9 1.89 -10.99 20.19
CA THR A 9 0.78 -11.38 21.05
C THR A 9 -0.58 -11.00 20.44
N ALA A 10 -1.65 -11.60 20.95
CA ALA A 10 -3.00 -11.21 20.58
C ALA A 10 -3.32 -9.75 20.95
N GLN A 11 -2.62 -9.17 21.93
CA GLN A 11 -2.76 -7.76 22.30
C GLN A 11 -2.19 -6.82 21.23
N ASP A 12 -1.05 -7.19 20.62
CA ASP A 12 -0.44 -6.43 19.52
C ASP A 12 -1.35 -6.43 18.28
N VAL A 13 -1.92 -7.59 17.97
CA VAL A 13 -2.87 -7.73 16.85
C VAL A 13 -4.13 -6.91 17.11
N LYS A 14 -4.70 -7.00 18.32
CA LYS A 14 -5.84 -6.16 18.71
C LYS A 14 -5.53 -4.68 18.56
N TYR A 15 -4.41 -4.22 19.14
CA TYR A 15 -3.98 -2.83 19.09
C TYR A 15 -3.85 -2.34 17.65
N SER A 16 -3.19 -3.12 16.79
CA SER A 16 -2.95 -2.77 15.39
C SER A 16 -4.25 -2.64 14.60
N ILE A 17 -5.21 -3.55 14.79
CA ILE A 17 -6.51 -3.49 14.14
C ILE A 17 -7.33 -2.31 14.67
N GLU A 18 -7.40 -2.12 15.98
CA GLU A 18 -8.15 -1.01 16.60
C GLU A 18 -7.59 0.35 16.19
N ARG A 19 -6.26 0.46 16.06
CA ARG A 19 -5.56 1.64 15.53
C ARG A 19 -6.03 1.98 14.12
N CYS A 20 -6.05 1.00 13.22
CA CYS A 20 -6.47 1.20 11.83
C CYS A 20 -7.99 1.36 11.67
N ALA A 21 -8.78 0.79 12.57
CA ALA A 21 -10.23 0.93 12.57
C ALA A 21 -10.73 2.24 13.25
N GLY A 22 -9.83 3.05 13.78
CA GLY A 22 -10.18 4.29 14.48
C GLY A 22 -10.90 4.05 15.81
N LEU A 23 -10.60 2.93 16.49
CA LEU A 23 -11.23 2.56 17.76
C LEU A 23 -10.38 2.91 19.00
N LEU A 24 -9.18 3.44 18.79
CA LEU A 24 -8.35 4.01 19.87
C LEU A 24 -8.83 5.40 20.23
N ASP A 25 -8.32 5.95 21.34
CA ASP A 25 -8.62 7.32 21.75
C ASP A 25 -8.23 8.31 20.63
N GLU A 26 -9.13 9.25 20.29
CA GLU A 26 -8.90 10.26 19.23
C GLU A 26 -7.65 11.13 19.49
N LYS A 27 -7.15 11.15 20.72
CA LYS A 27 -5.93 11.86 21.13
C LYS A 27 -4.65 11.05 20.89
N ASP A 28 -4.76 9.77 20.52
CA ASP A 28 -3.60 8.97 20.20
C ASP A 28 -3.07 9.37 18.80
N PRO A 29 -1.88 9.97 18.70
CA PRO A 29 -1.33 10.41 17.42
C PRO A 29 -1.04 9.27 16.46
N SER A 30 -1.03 8.02 16.92
CA SER A 30 -0.80 6.84 16.11
C SER A 30 -2.05 6.36 15.34
N VAL A 31 -3.22 6.93 15.60
CA VAL A 31 -4.47 6.54 14.95
C VAL A 31 -4.39 6.81 13.44
N VAL A 32 -4.52 5.76 12.66
CA VAL A 32 -4.65 5.80 11.19
C VAL A 32 -5.99 5.18 10.84
N VAL A 33 -6.93 6.00 10.42
CA VAL A 33 -8.27 5.51 10.10
C VAL A 33 -8.30 4.97 8.68
N ASP A 34 -8.49 3.66 8.55
CA ASP A 34 -8.84 3.02 7.28
C ASP A 34 -10.36 2.86 7.22
N THR A 35 -10.98 3.53 6.26
CA THR A 35 -12.44 3.49 6.06
C THR A 35 -12.97 2.09 5.76
N ALA A 36 -12.15 1.21 5.16
CA ALA A 36 -12.50 -0.17 4.90
C ALA A 36 -12.73 -0.98 6.19
N LEU A 37 -12.09 -0.57 7.29
CA LEU A 37 -12.23 -1.20 8.61
C LEU A 37 -13.28 -0.52 9.50
N SER A 38 -13.95 0.52 9.02
CA SER A 38 -14.94 1.30 9.77
C SER A 38 -16.14 0.47 10.28
N ASN A 39 -16.38 -0.69 9.66
CA ASN A 39 -17.43 -1.63 10.09
C ASN A 39 -17.04 -2.46 11.32
N ILE A 40 -15.77 -2.42 11.76
CA ILE A 40 -15.35 -3.07 13.00
C ILE A 40 -15.95 -2.31 14.18
N LYS A 41 -16.66 -3.04 15.04
CA LYS A 41 -17.25 -2.50 16.27
C LYS A 41 -16.32 -2.63 17.46
N LYS A 42 -15.62 -3.76 17.56
CA LYS A 42 -14.76 -4.09 18.70
C LYS A 42 -13.85 -5.27 18.38
N VAL A 43 -12.65 -5.27 18.96
CA VAL A 43 -11.73 -6.42 18.95
C VAL A 43 -11.54 -6.92 20.38
N ASN A 44 -11.84 -8.18 20.62
CA ASN A 44 -11.65 -8.83 21.92
C ASN A 44 -10.48 -9.82 21.83
N VAL A 45 -9.65 -9.84 22.86
CA VAL A 45 -8.68 -10.92 23.05
C VAL A 45 -9.34 -12.03 23.86
N LYS A 46 -9.37 -13.24 23.32
CA LYS A 46 -9.90 -14.43 24.00
C LYS A 46 -8.81 -15.15 24.80
N ASP A 47 -7.64 -15.28 24.19
CA ASP A 47 -6.44 -15.88 24.78
C ASP A 47 -5.20 -15.30 24.11
N GLU A 48 -4.01 -15.84 24.40
CA GLU A 48 -2.72 -15.35 23.89
C GLU A 48 -2.58 -15.37 22.35
N LYS A 49 -3.36 -16.19 21.66
CA LYS A 49 -3.26 -16.43 20.21
C LYS A 49 -4.58 -16.21 19.47
N THR A 50 -5.65 -15.87 20.19
CA THR A 50 -6.99 -15.79 19.62
C THR A 50 -7.59 -14.40 19.85
N ILE A 51 -8.00 -13.76 18.77
CA ILE A 51 -8.81 -12.55 18.79
C ILE A 51 -10.19 -12.83 18.20
N GLU A 52 -11.17 -12.05 18.63
CA GLU A 52 -12.52 -12.03 18.07
C GLU A 52 -12.82 -10.62 17.60
N ILE A 53 -13.15 -10.47 16.31
CA ILE A 53 -13.53 -9.20 15.72
C ILE A 53 -15.05 -9.16 15.61
N LEU A 54 -15.67 -8.21 16.29
CA LEU A 54 -17.11 -7.94 16.22
C LEU A 54 -17.38 -6.83 15.21
N LEU A 55 -18.31 -7.07 14.30
CA LEU A 55 -18.74 -6.11 13.29
C LEU A 55 -20.00 -5.39 13.71
N LYS A 56 -20.21 -4.19 13.17
CA LYS A 56 -21.48 -3.44 13.29
C LYS A 56 -22.57 -4.09 12.45
N GLU A 57 -22.21 -4.53 11.25
CA GLU A 57 -23.06 -5.20 10.27
C GLU A 57 -22.31 -6.33 9.60
N SER A 58 -23.02 -7.31 9.04
CA SER A 58 -22.40 -8.42 8.30
C SER A 58 -21.61 -7.89 7.09
N ASN A 59 -20.34 -8.30 6.99
CA ASN A 59 -19.45 -7.94 5.89
C ASN A 59 -18.60 -9.14 5.47
N THR A 60 -18.85 -9.65 4.27
CA THR A 60 -18.13 -10.79 3.71
C THR A 60 -16.73 -10.43 3.18
N GLU A 61 -16.48 -9.13 2.95
CA GLU A 61 -15.22 -8.63 2.38
C GLU A 61 -14.16 -8.31 3.45
N LEU A 62 -14.54 -8.31 4.74
CA LEU A 62 -13.65 -7.93 5.84
C LEU A 62 -12.29 -8.62 5.80
N LEU A 63 -12.26 -9.91 5.48
CA LEU A 63 -10.99 -10.66 5.43
C LEU A 63 -10.00 -10.09 4.41
N GLY A 64 -10.50 -9.54 3.30
CA GLY A 64 -9.67 -8.86 2.30
C GLY A 64 -9.09 -7.53 2.79
N TYR A 65 -9.71 -6.91 3.78
CA TYR A 65 -9.27 -5.63 4.36
C TYR A 65 -8.35 -5.80 5.58
N LEU A 66 -8.19 -7.02 6.10
CA LEU A 66 -7.29 -7.28 7.24
C LEU A 66 -5.80 -7.33 6.83
N THR A 67 -5.40 -6.49 5.90
CA THR A 67 -4.00 -6.29 5.47
C THR A 67 -3.32 -5.17 6.26
N VAL A 68 -3.65 -5.04 7.53
CA VAL A 68 -3.11 -4.01 8.42
C VAL A 68 -1.70 -4.37 8.90
N PRO A 69 -0.80 -3.39 9.05
CA PRO A 69 0.50 -3.64 9.65
C PRO A 69 0.35 -3.98 11.14
N ILE A 70 0.86 -5.14 11.55
CA ILE A 70 0.90 -5.53 12.96
C ILE A 70 2.16 -4.94 13.58
N ILE A 71 1.98 -4.08 14.56
CA ILE A 71 3.04 -3.38 15.28
C ILE A 71 2.95 -3.70 16.78
N PRO A 72 4.08 -3.62 17.51
CA PRO A 72 4.06 -3.84 18.95
C PRO A 72 3.18 -2.80 19.67
N LYS A 73 2.33 -3.28 20.55
CA LYS A 73 1.57 -2.40 21.44
C LYS A 73 2.53 -1.64 22.36
N ASP A 74 2.27 -0.36 22.58
CA ASP A 74 3.08 0.50 23.44
C ASP A 74 4.51 0.80 22.95
N TYR A 75 4.85 0.45 21.70
CA TYR A 75 6.14 0.79 21.10
C TYR A 75 6.19 2.28 20.70
N LYS A 76 7.05 3.04 21.37
CA LYS A 76 7.09 4.52 21.28
C LYS A 76 8.03 5.07 20.22
N GLU A 77 8.92 4.24 19.67
CA GLU A 77 9.93 4.66 18.69
C GLU A 77 9.52 4.37 17.24
N GLY A 78 8.26 4.00 17.00
CA GLY A 78 7.76 3.54 15.71
C GLY A 78 7.95 4.52 14.55
N ASP A 79 7.95 5.83 14.83
CA ASP A 79 8.12 6.87 13.82
C ASP A 79 9.59 6.98 13.33
N THR A 80 10.54 6.57 14.14
CA THR A 80 11.98 6.66 13.82
C THR A 80 12.63 5.32 13.58
N LYS A 81 12.12 4.26 14.22
CA LYS A 81 12.62 2.89 14.11
C LYS A 81 11.43 1.93 13.98
N PRO A 82 10.75 1.88 12.83
CA PRO A 82 9.60 1.02 12.65
C PRO A 82 9.95 -0.45 12.88
N VAL A 83 9.12 -1.13 13.66
CA VAL A 83 9.26 -2.55 13.99
C VAL A 83 8.02 -3.29 13.49
N GLY A 84 8.24 -4.30 12.69
CA GLY A 84 7.20 -5.17 12.14
C GLY A 84 7.55 -6.64 12.26
N THR A 85 6.85 -7.48 11.48
CA THR A 85 7.05 -8.93 11.43
C THR A 85 7.42 -9.42 10.02
N GLY A 86 7.68 -8.50 9.10
CA GLY A 86 7.89 -8.76 7.69
C GLY A 86 9.25 -9.41 7.36
N PRO A 87 9.46 -9.75 6.07
CA PRO A 87 10.71 -10.34 5.60
C PRO A 87 11.91 -9.40 5.65
N PHE A 88 11.67 -8.10 5.70
CA PHE A 88 12.71 -7.09 5.81
C PHE A 88 12.50 -6.23 7.05
N GLN A 89 13.60 -5.85 7.69
CA GLN A 89 13.64 -4.94 8.83
C GLN A 89 14.25 -3.60 8.43
N PHE A 90 13.80 -2.54 9.10
CA PHE A 90 14.26 -1.19 8.88
C PHE A 90 15.71 -0.98 9.34
N VAL A 91 16.50 -0.29 8.53
CA VAL A 91 17.87 0.09 8.87
C VAL A 91 18.00 1.61 9.05
N SER A 92 17.61 2.37 8.02
CA SER A 92 17.75 3.83 8.06
C SER A 92 16.81 4.51 7.07
N TYR A 93 16.52 5.77 7.35
CA TYR A 93 15.82 6.67 6.45
C TYR A 93 16.48 8.05 6.48
N THR A 94 16.88 8.51 5.31
CA THR A 94 17.34 9.87 5.09
C THR A 94 16.28 10.60 4.27
N PRO A 95 15.61 11.61 4.85
CA PRO A 95 14.54 12.34 4.15
C PRO A 95 14.99 12.85 2.78
N LEU A 96 14.14 12.67 1.78
CA LEU A 96 14.34 13.06 0.38
C LEU A 96 15.55 12.40 -0.33
N GLU A 97 16.19 11.44 0.29
CA GLU A 97 17.35 10.75 -0.26
C GLU A 97 17.12 9.25 -0.40
N SER A 98 16.96 8.54 0.72
CA SER A 98 16.85 7.09 0.67
C SER A 98 16.23 6.46 1.90
N MET A 99 15.69 5.26 1.73
CA MET A 99 15.31 4.34 2.80
C MET A 99 16.02 3.00 2.58
N VAL A 100 16.58 2.45 3.63
CA VAL A 100 17.30 1.18 3.62
C VAL A 100 16.58 0.18 4.52
N ILE A 101 16.35 -1.00 3.97
CA ILE A 101 15.87 -2.16 4.71
C ILE A 101 16.80 -3.35 4.46
N GLU A 102 16.90 -4.24 5.42
CA GLU A 102 17.70 -5.46 5.32
C GLU A 102 16.89 -6.71 5.67
N LYS A 103 17.39 -7.85 5.26
CA LYS A 103 16.79 -9.16 5.53
C LYS A 103 16.55 -9.37 7.02
N ASN A 104 15.33 -9.81 7.36
CA ASN A 104 15.02 -10.33 8.68
C ASN A 104 15.52 -11.77 8.79
N PRO A 105 16.56 -12.06 9.57
CA PRO A 105 17.10 -13.42 9.68
C PRO A 105 16.14 -14.40 10.39
N ASN A 106 15.16 -13.86 11.13
CA ASN A 106 14.17 -14.61 11.88
C ASN A 106 12.79 -14.65 11.18
N TYR A 107 12.75 -14.38 9.87
CA TYR A 107 11.51 -14.44 9.12
C TYR A 107 10.94 -15.85 9.15
N TYR A 108 9.61 -15.97 9.27
CA TYR A 108 8.95 -17.27 9.50
C TYR A 108 8.93 -18.19 8.27
N GLU A 109 9.10 -17.65 7.06
CA GLU A 109 9.24 -18.45 5.84
C GLU A 109 10.71 -18.79 5.59
N GLU A 110 11.04 -20.07 5.67
CA GLU A 110 12.39 -20.55 5.47
C GLU A 110 12.92 -20.21 4.07
N GLY A 111 14.17 -19.75 4.01
CA GLY A 111 14.83 -19.36 2.76
C GLY A 111 14.44 -17.99 2.21
N LYS A 112 13.54 -17.27 2.85
CA LYS A 112 13.12 -15.91 2.45
C LYS A 112 13.54 -14.85 3.46
N PRO A 113 13.64 -13.59 3.02
CA PRO A 113 13.65 -13.11 1.64
C PRO A 113 14.93 -13.52 0.90
N TYR A 114 14.93 -13.44 -0.45
CA TYR A 114 16.10 -13.78 -1.26
C TYR A 114 17.18 -12.68 -1.28
N LEU A 115 16.74 -11.42 -1.19
CA LEU A 115 17.63 -10.27 -1.13
C LEU A 115 18.10 -10.02 0.30
N ASP A 116 19.37 -9.70 0.47
CA ASP A 116 19.92 -9.39 1.79
C ASP A 116 19.62 -7.94 2.19
N LYS A 117 19.56 -7.02 1.22
CA LYS A 117 19.36 -5.59 1.43
C LYS A 117 18.61 -4.98 0.27
N VAL A 118 17.70 -4.03 0.57
CA VAL A 118 17.03 -3.19 -0.43
C VAL A 118 17.21 -1.73 -0.05
N THR A 119 17.60 -0.91 -1.02
CA THR A 119 17.69 0.53 -0.87
C THR A 119 16.67 1.19 -1.77
N PHE A 120 15.71 1.91 -1.19
CA PHE A 120 14.78 2.76 -1.91
C PHE A 120 15.42 4.14 -2.08
N LYS A 121 15.73 4.52 -3.30
CA LYS A 121 16.26 5.83 -3.64
C LYS A 121 15.12 6.77 -3.98
N ILE A 122 15.05 7.93 -3.35
CA ILE A 122 13.98 8.91 -3.55
C ILE A 122 14.44 9.87 -4.64
N ILE A 123 13.85 9.75 -5.83
CA ILE A 123 14.17 10.57 -6.99
C ILE A 123 12.91 11.32 -7.39
N ALA A 124 12.91 12.64 -7.29
CA ALA A 124 11.72 13.47 -7.50
C ALA A 124 11.30 13.62 -8.97
N ASN A 125 12.21 13.33 -9.91
CA ASN A 125 11.97 13.50 -11.35
C ASN A 125 12.09 12.14 -12.05
N ALA A 126 11.06 11.77 -12.82
CA ALA A 126 11.00 10.48 -13.52
C ALA A 126 12.08 10.34 -14.60
N ASP A 127 12.44 11.44 -15.29
CA ASP A 127 13.48 11.39 -16.32
C ASP A 127 14.87 11.20 -15.69
N ALA A 128 15.10 11.81 -14.51
CA ALA A 128 16.33 11.57 -13.75
C ALA A 128 16.39 10.10 -13.27
N ALA A 129 15.28 9.53 -12.82
CA ALA A 129 15.22 8.12 -12.43
C ALA A 129 15.48 7.18 -13.63
N LEU A 130 14.99 7.52 -14.82
CA LEU A 130 15.28 6.79 -16.05
C LEU A 130 16.78 6.82 -16.38
N MET A 131 17.42 8.00 -16.28
CA MET A 131 18.88 8.12 -16.49
C MET A 131 19.68 7.30 -15.47
N GLU A 132 19.27 7.28 -14.21
CA GLU A 132 19.93 6.48 -13.18
C GLU A 132 19.77 4.98 -13.42
N LEU A 133 18.62 4.54 -13.92
CA LEU A 133 18.41 3.15 -14.34
C LEU A 133 19.33 2.78 -15.49
N GLN A 134 19.41 3.63 -16.52
CA GLN A 134 20.31 3.43 -17.67
C GLN A 134 21.80 3.43 -17.27
N ALA A 135 22.15 4.23 -16.28
CA ALA A 135 23.52 4.26 -15.72
C ALA A 135 23.83 3.10 -14.76
N GLY A 136 22.85 2.26 -14.42
CA GLY A 136 23.03 1.17 -13.45
C GLY A 136 23.15 1.63 -12.00
N SER A 137 22.72 2.86 -11.70
CA SER A 137 22.70 3.39 -10.32
C SER A 137 21.48 2.92 -9.52
N ILE A 138 20.44 2.45 -10.20
CA ILE A 138 19.28 1.75 -9.64
C ILE A 138 18.99 0.52 -10.49
N ASP A 139 18.43 -0.50 -9.88
CA ASP A 139 18.16 -1.80 -10.51
C ASP A 139 16.69 -1.92 -10.97
N ILE A 140 15.79 -1.19 -10.34
CA ILE A 140 14.34 -1.26 -10.59
C ILE A 140 13.77 0.16 -10.63
N PHE A 141 12.98 0.44 -11.67
CA PHE A 141 12.18 1.66 -11.75
C PHE A 141 10.72 1.26 -12.03
N PRO A 142 9.79 1.45 -11.07
CA PRO A 142 8.38 1.17 -11.27
C PRO A 142 7.68 2.29 -12.05
N TYR A 143 6.55 1.94 -12.67
CA TYR A 143 5.63 2.90 -13.32
C TYR A 143 6.24 3.71 -14.46
N LEU A 144 6.87 3.00 -15.38
CA LEU A 144 7.32 3.58 -16.64
C LEU A 144 6.14 4.05 -17.49
N THR A 145 6.31 5.15 -18.21
CA THR A 145 5.44 5.49 -19.34
C THR A 145 5.82 4.65 -20.55
N ASP A 146 4.91 4.49 -21.52
CA ASP A 146 5.18 3.76 -22.76
C ASP A 146 6.43 4.27 -23.47
N SER A 147 6.58 5.59 -23.57
CA SER A 147 7.74 6.21 -24.21
C SER A 147 9.06 5.91 -23.47
N GLN A 148 9.03 5.78 -22.15
CA GLN A 148 10.19 5.38 -21.35
C GLN A 148 10.47 3.87 -21.48
N ALA A 149 9.43 3.05 -21.53
CA ALA A 149 9.55 1.62 -21.76
C ALA A 149 10.19 1.32 -23.12
N GLN A 150 9.73 1.98 -24.20
CA GLN A 150 10.32 1.88 -25.53
C GLN A 150 11.81 2.25 -25.57
N GLN A 151 12.25 3.25 -24.80
CA GLN A 151 13.67 3.61 -24.71
C GLN A 151 14.54 2.53 -24.05
N LEU A 152 13.93 1.66 -23.25
CA LEU A 152 14.61 0.60 -22.51
C LEU A 152 14.52 -0.76 -23.23
N GLU A 153 13.75 -0.84 -24.30
CA GLU A 153 13.55 -2.09 -25.07
C GLU A 153 14.90 -2.69 -25.52
N GLY A 154 15.05 -3.99 -25.31
CA GLY A 154 16.27 -4.71 -25.64
C GLY A 154 17.46 -4.51 -24.70
N THR A 155 17.38 -3.57 -23.75
CA THR A 155 18.43 -3.33 -22.73
C THR A 155 18.00 -3.71 -21.32
N MET A 156 16.71 -3.64 -21.02
CA MET A 156 16.13 -3.94 -19.71
C MET A 156 14.96 -4.92 -19.83
N ASN A 157 14.66 -5.62 -18.75
CA ASN A 157 13.45 -6.42 -18.66
C ASN A 157 12.26 -5.52 -18.30
N ILE A 158 11.31 -5.41 -19.20
CA ILE A 158 10.08 -4.65 -18.98
C ILE A 158 8.99 -5.63 -18.54
N LEU A 159 8.40 -5.37 -17.39
CA LEU A 159 7.28 -6.15 -16.85
C LEU A 159 6.00 -5.33 -16.98
N GLU A 160 5.06 -5.84 -17.74
CA GLU A 160 3.73 -5.24 -17.87
C GLU A 160 2.74 -5.96 -16.97
N GLY A 161 1.86 -5.19 -16.34
CA GLY A 161 0.81 -5.71 -15.49
C GLY A 161 -0.45 -4.86 -15.54
N HIS A 162 -1.61 -5.53 -15.45
CA HIS A 162 -2.87 -4.82 -15.33
C HIS A 162 -3.00 -4.21 -13.93
N MET A 163 -3.11 -2.90 -13.88
CA MET A 163 -3.42 -2.21 -12.64
C MET A 163 -4.92 -2.28 -12.34
N ASN A 164 -5.28 -2.40 -11.08
CA ASN A 164 -6.67 -2.29 -10.63
C ASN A 164 -7.09 -0.82 -10.56
N LEU A 165 -6.95 -0.12 -11.66
CA LEU A 165 -7.21 1.30 -11.82
C LEU A 165 -8.19 1.53 -12.97
N VAL A 166 -9.21 2.35 -12.72
CA VAL A 166 -10.17 2.75 -13.73
C VAL A 166 -10.11 4.26 -13.89
N GLN A 167 -9.79 4.71 -15.09
CA GLN A 167 -9.93 6.12 -15.45
C GLN A 167 -11.35 6.39 -15.93
N GLY A 168 -12.00 7.39 -15.35
CA GLY A 168 -13.38 7.67 -15.66
C GLY A 168 -13.75 9.14 -15.45
N LEU A 169 -14.78 9.57 -16.19
CA LEU A 169 -15.40 10.85 -15.99
C LEU A 169 -16.61 10.70 -15.05
N PHE A 170 -16.54 11.28 -13.88
CA PHE A 170 -17.59 11.26 -12.87
C PHE A 170 -18.55 12.42 -13.09
N LEU A 171 -19.81 12.11 -13.43
CA LEU A 171 -20.86 13.11 -13.70
C LEU A 171 -21.71 13.32 -12.45
N ASN A 172 -21.85 14.58 -12.00
CA ASN A 172 -22.75 14.91 -10.91
C ASN A 172 -24.21 14.84 -11.37
N ASN A 173 -24.89 13.76 -11.02
CA ASN A 173 -26.28 13.48 -11.43
C ASN A 173 -27.34 14.43 -10.84
N LYS A 174 -26.94 15.32 -9.92
CA LYS A 174 -27.84 16.31 -9.30
C LYS A 174 -27.78 17.69 -9.98
N VAL A 175 -26.89 17.87 -10.96
CA VAL A 175 -26.65 19.16 -11.62
C VAL A 175 -26.95 19.05 -13.11
N SER A 176 -27.72 20.03 -13.63
CA SER A 176 -27.97 20.15 -15.08
C SER A 176 -26.65 20.44 -15.83
N PRO A 177 -26.43 19.82 -17.01
CA PRO A 177 -27.36 18.94 -17.76
C PRO A 177 -27.24 17.46 -17.39
N PHE A 178 -26.44 17.10 -16.39
CA PHE A 178 -26.13 15.70 -16.04
C PHE A 178 -27.20 15.01 -15.18
N ASP A 179 -28.20 15.72 -14.70
CA ASP A 179 -29.42 15.21 -14.11
C ASP A 179 -30.26 14.42 -15.13
N ASN A 180 -30.14 14.75 -16.43
CA ASN A 180 -30.82 14.05 -17.52
C ASN A 180 -30.04 12.79 -17.95
N ILE A 181 -30.67 11.62 -17.77
CA ILE A 181 -30.09 10.34 -18.15
C ILE A 181 -29.74 10.24 -19.65
N LYS A 182 -30.50 10.92 -20.54
CA LYS A 182 -30.25 10.90 -21.97
C LYS A 182 -28.95 11.64 -22.31
N VAL A 183 -28.62 12.72 -21.59
CA VAL A 183 -27.37 13.44 -21.75
C VAL A 183 -26.19 12.57 -21.31
N ARG A 184 -26.29 11.89 -20.18
CA ARG A 184 -25.24 10.98 -19.71
C ARG A 184 -24.98 9.82 -20.67
N LYS A 185 -26.07 9.25 -21.24
CA LYS A 185 -25.93 8.19 -22.25
C LYS A 185 -25.33 8.73 -23.53
N ALA A 186 -25.73 9.92 -23.99
CA ALA A 186 -25.16 10.55 -25.19
C ALA A 186 -23.64 10.77 -25.06
N LEU A 187 -23.18 11.26 -23.90
CA LEU A 187 -21.73 11.40 -23.61
C LEU A 187 -21.01 10.06 -23.68
N ASN A 188 -21.61 9.01 -23.12
CA ASN A 188 -20.97 7.68 -23.14
C ASN A 188 -20.86 7.10 -24.57
N TYR A 189 -21.82 7.42 -25.45
CA TYR A 189 -21.77 7.03 -26.87
C TYR A 189 -20.86 7.93 -27.71
N ALA A 190 -20.66 9.18 -27.31
CA ALA A 190 -19.84 10.14 -28.07
C ALA A 190 -18.33 9.94 -27.82
N VAL A 191 -17.94 9.27 -26.74
CA VAL A 191 -16.53 9.04 -26.41
C VAL A 191 -16.00 7.78 -27.10
N ASP A 192 -15.02 7.97 -27.95
CA ASP A 192 -14.22 6.86 -28.50
C ASP A 192 -13.18 6.44 -27.47
N LYS A 193 -13.52 5.38 -26.73
CA LYS A 193 -12.66 4.87 -25.67
C LYS A 193 -11.37 4.26 -26.19
N GLN A 194 -11.42 3.64 -27.38
CA GLN A 194 -10.24 3.04 -27.99
C GLN A 194 -9.25 4.11 -28.44
N ALA A 195 -9.72 5.17 -29.07
CA ALA A 195 -8.86 6.28 -29.45
C ALA A 195 -8.18 6.94 -28.23
N ILE A 196 -8.88 7.03 -27.09
CA ILE A 196 -8.28 7.53 -25.85
C ILE A 196 -7.19 6.56 -25.34
N LEU A 197 -7.45 5.26 -25.32
CA LEU A 197 -6.47 4.25 -24.93
C LEU A 197 -5.22 4.31 -25.81
N ASP A 198 -5.40 4.38 -27.12
CA ASP A 198 -4.29 4.44 -28.10
C ASP A 198 -3.43 5.73 -27.96
N MET A 199 -3.96 6.76 -27.29
CA MET A 199 -3.25 8.04 -27.08
C MET A 199 -2.55 8.15 -25.72
N VAL A 200 -3.02 7.42 -24.71
CA VAL A 200 -2.57 7.61 -23.30
C VAL A 200 -2.06 6.33 -22.64
N ALA A 201 -2.17 5.20 -23.32
CA ALA A 201 -1.67 3.91 -22.84
C ALA A 201 -0.20 3.70 -23.15
#